data_badf91e82e303deed1c10a91ed8f50a8
#
_entry.id   badf91e82e303deed1c10a91ed8f50a8
#
_cell.length_a   1.000
_cell.length_b   1.000
_cell.length_c   1.000
_cell.angle_alpha   90.00
_cell.angle_beta   90.00
_cell.angle_gamma   90.00
#
_symmetry.space_group_name_H-M   'P 1'
#
loop_
_entity.id
_entity.type
_entity.pdbx_description
1 polymer ?
#
loop_
_entity_poly.entity_id
_entity_poly.type
_entity_poly.pdbx_seq_one_letter_code
_entity_poly.pdbx_strand_id
1 'polypeptide(L)'
;MKVLCLPTHYLNTAGKWRVIFNKETEPILELANKYKLAIEVHPYDGEKFIKLEDTSWRFHLIWMLAQCADSYHFYTLNGYYEKYPNIRTCFAHGGQLNHINLGRRTQGFDGRPDLFEGMERPRKAVGHPNIYFDTLVHDTISFEVMLRRQKSTDQILMGLDDPYPLGEMESEKQSSYPGKLLDLALEEGLINNKQHAEIWENNVVKWLYGDDTQSFYDRIKS
;
A
#
# COMPACT_ATOMS: atom_id res chain seq x y z
N MET A 1 9.22 17.64 -6.25
CA MET A 1 8.79 16.53 -5.35
C MET A 1 7.70 15.77 -6.09
N LYS A 2 7.74 14.44 -6.10
CA LYS A 2 6.76 13.58 -6.81
C LYS A 2 5.99 12.67 -5.86
N VAL A 3 6.57 12.35 -4.71
CA VAL A 3 5.98 11.44 -3.71
C VAL A 3 6.09 12.04 -2.30
N LEU A 4 5.08 11.74 -1.48
CA LEU A 4 5.07 11.94 -0.03
C LEU A 4 5.05 10.56 0.63
N CYS A 5 5.99 10.31 1.54
CA CYS A 5 5.92 9.14 2.43
C CYS A 5 5.21 9.56 3.72
N LEU A 6 4.13 8.90 4.03
CA LEU A 6 3.31 9.18 5.21
C LEU A 6 3.24 7.95 6.11
N PRO A 7 3.25 8.12 7.44
CA PRO A 7 3.04 7.00 8.35
C PRO A 7 1.58 6.54 8.29
N THR A 8 1.33 5.28 8.61
CA THR A 8 -0.06 4.78 8.79
C THR A 8 -0.78 5.48 9.93
N HIS A 9 -0.04 5.79 10.99
CA HIS A 9 -0.51 6.46 12.19
C HIS A 9 0.50 7.51 12.66
N TYR A 10 0.03 8.51 13.37
CA TYR A 10 0.85 9.55 13.96
C TYR A 10 0.34 9.96 15.34
N LEU A 11 1.23 10.51 16.15
CA LEU A 11 0.88 11.09 17.44
C LEU A 11 0.55 12.58 17.23
N ASN A 12 -0.71 12.97 17.48
CA ASN A 12 -1.09 14.37 17.31
C ASN A 12 -0.60 15.25 18.48
N THR A 13 -0.76 16.56 18.37
CA THR A 13 -0.32 17.54 19.37
C THR A 13 -0.97 17.36 20.74
N ALA A 14 -2.11 16.68 20.81
CA ALA A 14 -2.79 16.34 22.08
C ALA A 14 -2.31 15.00 22.67
N GLY A 15 -1.25 14.38 22.13
CA GLY A 15 -0.70 13.10 22.57
C GLY A 15 -1.60 11.90 22.26
N LYS A 16 -2.47 12.00 21.25
CA LYS A 16 -3.36 10.89 20.85
C LYS A 16 -2.90 10.32 19.52
N TRP A 17 -2.84 9.00 19.43
CA TRP A 17 -2.62 8.29 18.18
C TRP A 17 -3.81 8.43 17.24
N ARG A 18 -3.52 8.72 15.98
CA ARG A 18 -4.50 8.91 14.90
C ARG A 18 -4.07 8.17 13.65
N VAL A 19 -5.00 7.61 12.93
CA VAL A 19 -4.78 7.17 11.54
C VAL A 19 -4.45 8.40 10.70
N ILE A 20 -3.55 8.24 9.73
CA ILE A 20 -3.10 9.37 8.89
C ILE A 20 -4.23 10.01 8.08
N PHE A 21 -5.23 9.25 7.67
CA PHE A 21 -6.38 9.75 6.91
C PHE A 21 -7.48 10.24 7.85
N ASN A 22 -7.44 11.50 8.24
CA ASN A 22 -8.41 12.11 9.11
C ASN A 22 -8.51 13.63 8.86
N LYS A 23 -9.43 14.33 9.52
CA LYS A 23 -9.66 15.76 9.31
C LYS A 23 -8.44 16.64 9.62
N GLU A 24 -7.58 16.26 10.58
CA GLU A 24 -6.39 17.04 10.94
C GLU A 24 -5.34 17.03 9.81
N THR A 25 -5.31 15.97 9.00
CA THR A 25 -4.35 15.79 7.90
C THR A 25 -4.92 16.16 6.52
N GLU A 26 -6.21 16.49 6.42
CA GLU A 26 -6.83 16.92 5.16
C GLU A 26 -6.07 18.04 4.43
N PRO A 27 -5.53 19.07 5.11
CA PRO A 27 -4.73 20.10 4.42
C PRO A 27 -3.53 19.56 3.65
N ILE A 28 -2.88 18.48 4.14
CA ILE A 28 -1.78 17.81 3.44
C ILE A 28 -2.32 17.08 2.20
N LEU A 29 -3.46 16.41 2.33
CA LEU A 29 -4.10 15.71 1.22
C LEU A 29 -4.61 16.67 0.15
N GLU A 30 -5.14 17.83 0.54
CA GLU A 30 -5.54 18.88 -0.40
C GLU A 30 -4.35 19.39 -1.23
N LEU A 31 -3.20 19.61 -0.59
CA LEU A 31 -1.96 20.00 -1.29
C LEU A 31 -1.48 18.87 -2.20
N ALA A 32 -1.46 17.62 -1.72
CA ALA A 32 -1.07 16.48 -2.52
C ALA A 32 -1.98 16.32 -3.75
N ASN A 33 -3.29 16.48 -3.58
CA ASN A 33 -4.27 16.44 -4.67
C ASN A 33 -4.06 17.57 -5.68
N LYS A 34 -3.83 18.81 -5.19
CA LYS A 34 -3.56 19.98 -6.02
C LYS A 34 -2.32 19.78 -6.90
N TYR A 35 -1.25 19.21 -6.34
CA TYR A 35 0.02 18.98 -7.02
C TYR A 35 0.13 17.60 -7.67
N LYS A 36 -0.94 16.82 -7.68
CA LYS A 36 -1.03 15.47 -8.28
C LYS A 36 0.09 14.54 -7.80
N LEU A 37 0.38 14.55 -6.50
CA LEU A 37 1.45 13.77 -5.92
C LEU A 37 1.06 12.29 -5.75
N ALA A 38 2.04 11.42 -5.81
CA ALA A 38 1.95 10.09 -5.26
C ALA A 38 2.07 10.14 -3.72
N ILE A 39 1.42 9.21 -3.04
CA ILE A 39 1.57 9.00 -1.59
C ILE A 39 1.93 7.55 -1.35
N GLU A 40 2.98 7.32 -0.58
CA GLU A 40 3.30 6.04 0.01
C GLU A 40 2.87 6.05 1.48
N VAL A 41 2.17 5.02 1.92
CA VAL A 41 1.72 4.84 3.30
C VAL A 41 2.45 3.65 3.90
N HIS A 42 3.37 3.94 4.83
CA HIS A 42 4.23 2.95 5.47
C HIS A 42 4.03 2.94 7.00
N PRO A 43 4.06 1.79 7.68
CA PRO A 43 3.95 1.72 9.13
C PRO A 43 5.25 2.14 9.81
N TYR A 44 5.14 3.08 10.74
CA TYR A 44 6.24 3.56 11.57
C TYR A 44 5.82 3.63 13.04
N ASP A 45 6.77 3.56 13.96
CA ASP A 45 6.61 3.81 15.40
C ASP A 45 5.48 3.03 16.11
N GLY A 46 5.07 1.89 15.58
CA GLY A 46 3.95 1.11 16.11
C GLY A 46 4.19 0.52 17.49
N GLU A 47 5.44 0.39 17.93
CA GLU A 47 5.78 -0.06 19.29
C GLU A 47 5.17 0.87 20.34
N LYS A 48 5.07 2.17 20.06
CA LYS A 48 4.45 3.15 20.95
C LYS A 48 2.93 3.10 20.90
N PHE A 49 2.36 2.63 19.78
CA PHE A 49 0.93 2.52 19.58
C PHE A 49 0.33 1.34 20.33
N ILE A 50 1.05 0.22 20.36
CA ILE A 50 0.61 -1.01 21.00
C ILE A 50 1.55 -1.28 22.18
N LYS A 51 1.06 -1.04 23.39
CA LYS A 51 1.76 -1.39 24.63
C LYS A 51 1.72 -2.90 24.83
N LEU A 52 2.52 -3.63 24.06
CA LEU A 52 2.74 -5.04 24.25
C LEU A 52 4.08 -5.21 24.97
N GLU A 53 4.07 -6.03 26.02
CA GLU A 53 5.28 -6.41 26.71
C GLU A 53 6.27 -7.03 25.74
N ASP A 54 7.44 -6.44 25.68
CA ASP A 54 8.73 -6.92 25.23
C ASP A 54 8.75 -7.97 24.10
N THR A 55 8.30 -7.61 22.91
CA THR A 55 8.51 -8.48 21.75
C THR A 55 8.52 -7.67 20.46
N SER A 56 9.68 -7.14 20.09
CA SER A 56 9.91 -6.44 18.83
C SER A 56 9.46 -7.25 17.59
N TRP A 57 9.53 -8.59 17.63
CA TRP A 57 9.07 -9.43 16.55
C TRP A 57 7.54 -9.33 16.29
N ARG A 58 6.71 -9.17 17.35
CA ARG A 58 5.26 -8.97 17.18
C ARG A 58 4.96 -7.72 16.39
N PHE A 59 5.73 -6.66 16.65
CA PHE A 59 5.59 -5.44 15.90
C PHE A 59 5.88 -5.67 14.42
N HIS A 60 7.06 -6.17 14.10
CA HIS A 60 7.48 -6.37 12.71
C HIS A 60 6.64 -7.40 11.95
N LEU A 61 6.32 -8.54 12.57
CA LEU A 61 5.66 -9.64 11.86
C LEU A 61 4.14 -9.55 11.83
N ILE A 62 3.51 -8.80 12.75
CA ILE A 62 2.05 -8.78 12.90
C ILE A 62 1.51 -7.36 12.79
N TRP A 63 2.00 -6.44 13.63
CA TRP A 63 1.35 -5.15 13.81
C TRP A 63 1.63 -4.16 12.71
N MET A 64 2.78 -4.21 12.04
CA MET A 64 3.03 -3.39 10.86
C MET A 64 2.00 -3.66 9.77
N LEU A 65 1.71 -4.93 9.50
CA LEU A 65 0.68 -5.32 8.54
C LEU A 65 -0.73 -4.90 8.99
N ALA A 66 -1.02 -5.02 10.29
CA ALA A 66 -2.30 -4.58 10.86
C ALA A 66 -2.49 -3.06 10.75
N GLN A 67 -1.43 -2.27 10.97
CA GLN A 67 -1.46 -0.81 10.80
C GLN A 67 -1.70 -0.40 9.36
N CYS A 68 -1.05 -1.05 8.39
CA CYS A 68 -1.33 -0.83 6.98
C CYS A 68 -2.80 -1.14 6.66
N ALA A 69 -3.32 -2.24 7.19
CA ALA A 69 -4.72 -2.61 6.99
C ALA A 69 -5.68 -1.58 7.60
N ASP A 70 -5.43 -1.11 8.82
CA ASP A 70 -6.26 -0.11 9.47
C ASP A 70 -6.28 1.20 8.68
N SER A 71 -5.11 1.68 8.27
CA SER A 71 -4.97 2.89 7.45
C SER A 71 -5.69 2.76 6.09
N TYR A 72 -5.53 1.63 5.41
CA TYR A 72 -6.24 1.33 4.16
C TYR A 72 -7.75 1.31 4.35
N HIS A 73 -8.25 0.65 5.43
CA HIS A 73 -9.69 0.59 5.70
C HIS A 73 -10.25 1.98 5.95
N PHE A 74 -9.54 2.79 6.73
CA PHE A 74 -9.95 4.16 7.00
C PHE A 74 -10.01 4.98 5.71
N TYR A 75 -8.99 4.86 4.87
CA TYR A 75 -8.91 5.54 3.57
C TYR A 75 -10.07 5.15 2.64
N THR A 76 -10.33 3.85 2.51
CA THR A 76 -11.32 3.35 1.55
C THR A 76 -12.75 3.49 2.03
N LEU A 77 -13.04 3.20 3.29
CA LEU A 77 -14.39 3.31 3.85
C LEU A 77 -14.86 4.77 3.95
N ASN A 78 -13.95 5.72 4.12
CA ASN A 78 -14.28 7.16 4.14
C ASN A 78 -14.16 7.83 2.75
N GLY A 79 -13.92 7.07 1.69
CA GLY A 79 -13.95 7.57 0.31
C GLY A 79 -12.85 8.57 -0.05
N TYR A 80 -11.68 8.54 0.65
CA TYR A 80 -10.59 9.48 0.38
C TYR A 80 -10.06 9.39 -1.05
N TYR A 81 -10.08 8.20 -1.66
CA TYR A 81 -9.65 7.97 -3.04
C TYR A 81 -10.56 8.66 -4.08
N GLU A 82 -11.82 8.91 -3.76
CA GLU A 82 -12.74 9.69 -4.59
C GLU A 82 -12.70 11.18 -4.24
N LYS A 83 -12.57 11.52 -2.94
CA LYS A 83 -12.45 12.89 -2.47
C LYS A 83 -11.20 13.59 -3.04
N TYR A 84 -10.12 12.84 -3.22
CA TYR A 84 -8.84 13.35 -3.74
C TYR A 84 -8.39 12.60 -4.99
N PRO A 85 -9.07 12.79 -6.14
CA PRO A 85 -8.93 11.94 -7.33
C PRO A 85 -7.58 12.07 -8.04
N ASN A 86 -6.76 13.06 -7.71
CA ASN A 86 -5.44 13.24 -8.32
C ASN A 86 -4.31 12.62 -7.49
N ILE A 87 -4.62 12.08 -6.30
CA ILE A 87 -3.64 11.37 -5.47
C ILE A 87 -3.61 9.90 -5.89
N ARG A 88 -2.41 9.37 -6.04
CA ARG A 88 -2.14 7.95 -6.26
C ARG A 88 -1.51 7.38 -5.00
N THR A 89 -2.27 6.62 -4.21
CA THR A 89 -1.86 6.13 -2.89
C THR A 89 -1.40 4.68 -2.96
N CYS A 90 -0.15 4.41 -2.59
CA CYS A 90 0.41 3.09 -2.40
C CYS A 90 0.39 2.71 -0.92
N PHE A 91 -0.08 1.51 -0.61
CA PHE A 91 -0.02 0.92 0.73
C PHE A 91 1.08 -0.12 0.77
N ALA A 92 2.05 0.09 1.66
CA ALA A 92 3.22 -0.76 1.80
C ALA A 92 2.89 -2.20 2.23
N HIS A 93 3.86 -3.09 2.09
CA HIS A 93 3.78 -4.51 2.41
C HIS A 93 2.66 -5.24 1.66
N GLY A 94 2.44 -4.84 0.40
CA GLY A 94 1.40 -5.39 -0.48
C GLY A 94 -0.02 -5.29 0.07
N GLY A 95 -0.23 -4.57 1.16
CA GLY A 95 -1.54 -4.52 1.83
C GLY A 95 -2.08 -5.90 2.19
N GLN A 96 -1.23 -6.86 2.56
CA GLN A 96 -1.57 -8.29 2.74
C GLN A 96 -2.88 -8.55 3.48
N LEU A 97 -3.05 -7.99 4.68
CA LEU A 97 -4.27 -8.19 5.48
C LEU A 97 -5.52 -7.60 4.81
N ASN A 98 -5.37 -6.61 3.93
CA ASN A 98 -6.49 -6.02 3.21
C ASN A 98 -7.14 -7.01 2.26
N HIS A 99 -6.34 -7.81 1.58
CA HIS A 99 -6.81 -8.78 0.59
C HIS A 99 -7.50 -9.96 1.24
N ILE A 100 -6.90 -10.49 2.30
CA ILE A 100 -7.47 -11.62 3.07
C ILE A 100 -8.76 -11.20 3.78
N ASN A 101 -8.79 -9.99 4.36
CA ASN A 101 -9.90 -9.51 5.19
C ASN A 101 -11.10 -8.95 4.39
N LEU A 102 -11.02 -8.85 3.08
CA LEU A 102 -12.10 -8.28 2.25
C LEU A 102 -13.45 -8.98 2.44
N GLY A 103 -13.45 -10.31 2.55
CA GLY A 103 -14.66 -11.09 2.80
C GLY A 103 -15.33 -10.71 4.13
N ARG A 104 -14.54 -10.67 5.22
CA ARG A 104 -15.02 -10.25 6.54
C ARG A 104 -15.56 -8.82 6.55
N ARG A 105 -14.87 -7.90 5.89
CA ARG A 105 -15.33 -6.50 5.79
C ARG A 105 -16.67 -6.38 5.05
N THR A 106 -16.80 -7.11 3.94
CA THR A 106 -18.06 -7.12 3.17
C THR A 106 -19.21 -7.68 4.01
N GLN A 107 -18.99 -8.79 4.70
CA GLN A 107 -19.98 -9.40 5.59
C GLN A 107 -20.32 -8.50 6.78
N GLY A 108 -19.31 -7.83 7.36
CA GLY A 108 -19.51 -6.86 8.45
C GLY A 108 -20.36 -5.67 8.02
N PHE A 109 -20.11 -5.16 6.81
CA PHE A 109 -20.87 -4.05 6.26
C PHE A 109 -22.36 -4.36 6.09
N ASP A 110 -22.66 -5.58 5.67
CA ASP A 110 -24.04 -6.03 5.50
C ASP A 110 -24.70 -6.46 6.83
N GLY A 111 -23.92 -7.06 7.75
CA GLY A 111 -24.41 -7.59 9.03
C GLY A 111 -24.49 -6.58 10.18
N ARG A 112 -23.76 -5.46 10.09
CA ARG A 112 -23.69 -4.42 11.13
C ARG A 112 -23.74 -3.01 10.50
N PRO A 113 -24.83 -2.67 9.78
CA PRO A 113 -24.96 -1.37 9.10
C PRO A 113 -24.85 -0.18 10.07
N ASP A 114 -25.18 -0.39 11.34
CA ASP A 114 -25.03 0.59 12.41
C ASP A 114 -23.59 1.06 12.63
N LEU A 115 -22.60 0.23 12.31
CA LEU A 115 -21.17 0.57 12.44
C LEU A 115 -20.59 1.31 11.21
N PHE A 116 -21.28 1.27 10.07
CA PHE A 116 -20.76 1.72 8.79
C PHE A 116 -21.62 2.82 8.14
N GLU A 117 -22.43 3.51 8.95
CA GLU A 117 -23.28 4.61 8.47
C GLU A 117 -22.42 5.72 7.82
N GLY A 118 -22.78 6.09 6.61
CA GLY A 118 -22.04 7.11 5.83
C GLY A 118 -20.73 6.65 5.22
N MET A 119 -20.37 5.36 5.35
CA MET A 119 -19.14 4.81 4.79
C MET A 119 -19.36 4.14 3.44
N GLU A 120 -18.29 4.08 2.64
CA GLU A 120 -18.28 3.41 1.34
C GLU A 120 -18.20 1.88 1.47
N ARG A 121 -18.84 1.18 0.54
CA ARG A 121 -18.78 -0.28 0.50
C ARG A 121 -17.36 -0.78 0.25
N PRO A 122 -16.86 -1.81 1.02
CA PRO A 122 -15.47 -2.27 0.93
C PRO A 122 -15.02 -2.70 -0.47
N ARG A 123 -15.93 -3.25 -1.29
CA ARG A 123 -15.61 -3.71 -2.64
C ARG A 123 -15.48 -2.58 -3.67
N LYS A 124 -15.96 -1.39 -3.39
CA LYS A 124 -15.90 -0.24 -4.31
C LYS A 124 -14.47 0.19 -4.60
N ALA A 125 -13.59 0.07 -3.60
CA ALA A 125 -12.18 0.44 -3.72
C ALA A 125 -11.29 -0.63 -4.41
N VAL A 126 -11.81 -1.83 -4.64
CA VAL A 126 -11.03 -2.94 -5.24
C VAL A 126 -10.71 -2.65 -6.70
N GLY A 127 -9.43 -2.65 -7.06
CA GLY A 127 -8.96 -2.34 -8.40
C GLY A 127 -9.16 -0.87 -8.80
N HIS A 128 -9.33 0.03 -7.84
CA HIS A 128 -9.45 1.46 -8.13
C HIS A 128 -8.10 2.01 -8.65
N PRO A 129 -8.08 2.79 -9.75
CA PRO A 129 -6.85 3.20 -10.44
C PRO A 129 -5.90 4.07 -9.60
N ASN A 130 -6.40 4.66 -8.51
CA ASN A 130 -5.59 5.50 -7.60
C ASN A 130 -5.13 4.77 -6.34
N ILE A 131 -5.38 3.47 -6.23
CA ILE A 131 -4.97 2.65 -5.08
C ILE A 131 -3.96 1.62 -5.54
N TYR A 132 -2.75 1.71 -5.00
CA TYR A 132 -1.59 0.89 -5.36
C TYR A 132 -1.11 0.07 -4.17
N PHE A 133 -0.39 -1.00 -4.46
CA PHE A 133 0.27 -1.87 -3.49
C PHE A 133 1.66 -2.23 -4.00
N ASP A 134 2.60 -2.41 -3.10
CA ASP A 134 3.92 -2.91 -3.47
C ASP A 134 3.97 -4.45 -3.50
N THR A 135 5.09 -4.99 -3.96
CA THR A 135 5.31 -6.44 -4.05
C THR A 135 5.87 -7.06 -2.78
N LEU A 136 6.06 -6.33 -1.70
CA LEU A 136 6.69 -6.86 -0.48
C LEU A 136 5.73 -7.73 0.34
N VAL A 137 5.39 -8.89 -0.19
CA VAL A 137 4.48 -9.87 0.43
C VAL A 137 5.15 -11.20 0.79
N HIS A 138 6.46 -11.34 0.49
CA HIS A 138 7.39 -12.39 0.89
C HIS A 138 7.18 -13.80 0.31
N ASP A 139 6.01 -14.12 -0.25
CA ASP A 139 5.75 -15.41 -0.89
C ASP A 139 4.73 -15.30 -2.04
N THR A 140 4.78 -16.28 -2.95
CA THR A 140 3.93 -16.29 -4.15
C THR A 140 2.46 -16.54 -3.84
N ILE A 141 2.12 -17.18 -2.72
CA ILE A 141 0.73 -17.41 -2.29
C ILE A 141 0.08 -16.09 -1.88
N SER A 142 0.78 -15.30 -1.06
CA SER A 142 0.33 -13.96 -0.68
C SER A 142 0.19 -13.04 -1.90
N PHE A 143 1.12 -13.14 -2.84
CA PHE A 143 1.07 -12.41 -4.10
C PHE A 143 -0.12 -12.84 -4.97
N GLU A 144 -0.39 -14.14 -5.10
CA GLU A 144 -1.56 -14.66 -5.81
C GLU A 144 -2.87 -14.15 -5.21
N VAL A 145 -2.99 -14.11 -3.87
CA VAL A 145 -4.17 -13.52 -3.20
C VAL A 145 -4.36 -12.06 -3.60
N MET A 146 -3.28 -11.26 -3.64
CA MET A 146 -3.31 -9.88 -4.08
C MET A 146 -3.77 -9.77 -5.54
N LEU A 147 -3.18 -10.53 -6.46
CA LEU A 147 -3.56 -10.57 -7.88
C LEU A 147 -5.04 -10.91 -8.07
N ARG A 148 -5.53 -11.95 -7.42
CA ARG A 148 -6.93 -12.37 -7.48
C ARG A 148 -7.90 -11.30 -6.95
N ARG A 149 -7.49 -10.51 -5.97
CA ARG A 149 -8.30 -9.41 -5.42
C ARG A 149 -8.29 -8.19 -6.31
N GLN A 150 -7.11 -7.76 -6.79
CA GLN A 150 -6.98 -6.58 -7.63
C GLN A 150 -7.49 -6.80 -9.06
N LYS A 151 -7.46 -8.03 -9.57
CA LYS A 151 -7.86 -8.42 -10.93
C LYS A 151 -6.98 -7.84 -12.04
N SER A 152 -6.00 -7.04 -11.73
CA SER A 152 -5.03 -6.44 -12.64
C SER A 152 -3.69 -6.26 -11.92
N THR A 153 -2.61 -6.19 -12.69
CA THR A 153 -1.28 -5.83 -12.21
C THR A 153 -0.98 -4.33 -12.29
N ASP A 154 -1.88 -3.53 -12.88
CA ASP A 154 -1.63 -2.11 -13.20
C ASP A 154 -1.37 -1.23 -11.96
N GLN A 155 -1.87 -1.63 -10.80
CA GLN A 155 -1.69 -0.93 -9.53
C GLN A 155 -0.73 -1.65 -8.57
N ILE A 156 0.09 -2.57 -9.09
CA ILE A 156 1.14 -3.25 -8.32
C ILE A 156 2.49 -2.64 -8.68
N LEU A 157 3.24 -2.24 -7.66
CA LEU A 157 4.55 -1.58 -7.79
C LEU A 157 5.65 -2.49 -7.27
N MET A 158 6.82 -2.46 -7.89
CA MET A 158 8.00 -3.07 -7.30
C MET A 158 8.36 -2.32 -6.01
N GLY A 159 8.42 -3.01 -4.88
CA GLY A 159 8.81 -2.49 -3.57
C GLY A 159 9.77 -3.44 -2.87
N LEU A 160 10.84 -2.90 -2.27
CA LEU A 160 11.94 -3.66 -1.68
C LEU A 160 12.02 -3.54 -0.16
N ASP A 161 11.46 -2.49 0.42
CA ASP A 161 11.62 -2.12 1.84
C ASP A 161 13.11 -1.95 2.26
N ASP A 162 13.96 -1.54 1.31
CA ASP A 162 15.38 -1.25 1.56
C ASP A 162 15.52 0.05 2.41
N PRO A 163 16.32 0.07 3.48
CA PRO A 163 17.34 -0.91 3.93
C PRO A 163 16.89 -1.81 5.10
N TYR A 164 15.61 -2.09 5.25
CA TYR A 164 15.10 -2.82 6.41
C TYR A 164 15.34 -4.33 6.32
N PRO A 165 15.56 -5.04 7.47
CA PRO A 165 15.96 -6.45 7.48
C PRO A 165 14.95 -7.44 6.88
N LEU A 166 13.68 -7.04 6.76
CA LEU A 166 12.64 -7.84 6.12
C LEU A 166 12.45 -7.46 4.64
N GLY A 167 13.25 -6.51 4.15
CA GLY A 167 13.23 -6.11 2.74
C GLY A 167 13.76 -7.20 1.81
N GLU A 168 13.38 -7.12 0.56
CA GLU A 168 13.84 -8.01 -0.51
C GLU A 168 15.19 -7.51 -1.08
N MET A 169 16.24 -7.67 -0.26
CA MET A 169 17.60 -7.22 -0.58
C MET A 169 18.51 -8.39 -0.87
N GLU A 170 19.69 -8.12 -1.44
CA GLU A 170 20.70 -9.13 -1.64
C GLU A 170 21.17 -9.70 -0.31
N SER A 171 21.02 -11.01 -0.12
CA SER A 171 21.38 -11.71 1.10
C SER A 171 21.67 -13.18 0.83
N GLU A 172 22.92 -13.58 1.00
CA GLU A 172 23.31 -15.00 0.91
C GLU A 172 22.59 -15.87 1.96
N LYS A 173 22.39 -15.33 3.17
CA LYS A 173 21.75 -16.07 4.28
C LYS A 173 20.28 -16.35 4.02
N GLN A 174 19.59 -15.44 3.35
CA GLN A 174 18.17 -15.54 3.04
C GLN A 174 17.91 -16.03 1.61
N SER A 175 18.99 -16.23 0.81
CA SER A 175 18.89 -16.49 -0.62
C SER A 175 17.95 -15.49 -1.31
N SER A 176 18.08 -14.22 -0.93
CA SER A 176 17.23 -13.12 -1.40
C SER A 176 18.01 -12.19 -2.31
N TYR A 177 17.30 -11.57 -3.23
CA TYR A 177 17.80 -10.50 -4.12
C TYR A 177 16.61 -9.62 -4.55
N PRO A 178 16.84 -8.36 -4.95
CA PRO A 178 15.78 -7.48 -5.42
C PRO A 178 14.99 -8.09 -6.59
N GLY A 179 13.67 -8.22 -6.42
CA GLY A 179 12.79 -8.78 -7.45
C GLY A 179 12.59 -10.28 -7.41
N LYS A 180 13.17 -10.98 -6.44
CA LYS A 180 13.02 -12.44 -6.29
C LYS A 180 11.58 -12.90 -6.33
N LEU A 181 10.67 -12.19 -5.65
CA LEU A 181 9.26 -12.55 -5.64
C LEU A 181 8.65 -12.50 -7.05
N LEU A 182 8.99 -11.48 -7.83
CA LEU A 182 8.47 -11.34 -9.20
C LEU A 182 9.00 -12.43 -10.11
N ASP A 183 10.29 -12.80 -9.97
CA ASP A 183 10.87 -13.88 -10.73
C ASP A 183 10.20 -15.21 -10.41
N LEU A 184 9.98 -15.51 -9.12
CA LEU A 184 9.25 -16.72 -8.69
C LEU A 184 7.80 -16.71 -9.22
N ALA A 185 7.11 -15.58 -9.15
CA ALA A 185 5.75 -15.45 -9.66
C ALA A 185 5.68 -15.65 -11.19
N LEU A 186 6.72 -15.26 -11.92
CA LEU A 186 6.85 -15.51 -13.34
C LEU A 186 7.11 -17.00 -13.62
N GLU A 187 8.02 -17.62 -12.88
CA GLU A 187 8.34 -19.06 -12.98
C GLU A 187 7.11 -19.94 -12.68
N GLU A 188 6.31 -19.58 -11.68
CA GLU A 188 5.06 -20.26 -11.31
C GLU A 188 3.89 -19.94 -12.26
N GLY A 189 4.06 -19.02 -13.20
CA GLY A 189 3.02 -18.64 -14.17
C GLY A 189 1.89 -17.78 -13.58
N LEU A 190 2.10 -17.16 -12.43
CA LEU A 190 1.15 -16.23 -11.82
C LEU A 190 1.07 -14.91 -12.59
N ILE A 191 2.18 -14.52 -13.21
CA ILE A 191 2.31 -13.37 -14.10
C ILE A 191 3.06 -13.78 -15.38
N ASN A 192 2.91 -13.00 -16.44
CA ASN A 192 3.68 -13.17 -17.67
C ASN A 192 4.81 -12.13 -17.80
N ASN A 193 5.71 -12.28 -18.79
CA ASN A 193 6.85 -11.37 -19.01
C ASN A 193 6.44 -9.89 -19.13
N LYS A 194 5.29 -9.61 -19.77
CA LYS A 194 4.80 -8.24 -19.90
C LYS A 194 4.41 -7.68 -18.53
N GLN A 195 3.66 -8.43 -17.73
CA GLN A 195 3.24 -8.03 -16.39
C GLN A 195 4.44 -7.87 -15.45
N HIS A 196 5.43 -8.76 -15.54
CA HIS A 196 6.68 -8.64 -14.80
C HIS A 196 7.37 -7.30 -15.08
N ALA A 197 7.58 -6.95 -16.35
CA ALA A 197 8.20 -5.68 -16.75
C ALA A 197 7.34 -4.46 -16.34
N GLU A 198 6.02 -4.56 -16.42
CA GLU A 198 5.11 -3.50 -15.97
C GLU A 198 5.22 -3.24 -14.46
N ILE A 199 5.23 -4.27 -13.63
CA ILE A 199 5.37 -4.15 -12.17
C ILE A 199 6.75 -3.61 -11.82
N TRP A 200 7.81 -4.12 -12.48
CA TRP A 200 9.18 -3.74 -12.22
C TRP A 200 9.46 -2.26 -12.47
N GLU A 201 8.90 -1.68 -13.53
CA GLU A 201 9.24 -0.32 -13.97
C GLU A 201 8.01 0.55 -14.26
N ASN A 202 7.20 0.16 -15.24
CA ASN A 202 6.22 1.06 -15.84
C ASN A 202 5.16 1.55 -14.85
N ASN A 203 4.71 0.69 -13.95
CA ASN A 203 3.69 1.04 -12.95
C ASN A 203 4.23 2.06 -11.94
N VAL A 204 5.51 1.94 -11.54
CA VAL A 204 6.17 2.92 -10.67
C VAL A 204 6.23 4.30 -11.35
N VAL A 205 6.59 4.34 -12.63
CA VAL A 205 6.59 5.60 -13.40
C VAL A 205 5.18 6.20 -13.47
N LYS A 206 4.17 5.42 -13.76
CA LYS A 206 2.76 5.86 -13.75
C LYS A 206 2.33 6.35 -12.37
N TRP A 207 2.69 5.63 -11.31
CA TRP A 207 2.38 6.04 -9.95
C TRP A 207 3.01 7.39 -9.59
N LEU A 208 4.28 7.62 -9.96
CA LEU A 208 5.00 8.86 -9.65
C LEU A 208 4.55 10.04 -10.51
N TYR A 209 4.28 9.82 -11.79
CA TYR A 209 4.07 10.88 -12.78
C TYR A 209 2.61 11.00 -13.26
N GLY A 210 1.75 10.00 -12.99
CA GLY A 210 0.39 9.97 -13.54
C GLY A 210 0.42 9.94 -15.07
N ASP A 211 -0.30 10.86 -15.69
CA ASP A 211 -0.36 10.96 -17.14
C ASP A 211 0.91 11.58 -17.77
N ASP A 212 1.81 12.18 -16.95
CA ASP A 212 3.04 12.86 -17.39
C ASP A 212 4.26 11.93 -17.39
N THR A 213 4.10 10.67 -17.80
CA THR A 213 5.20 9.68 -17.85
C THR A 213 6.31 10.08 -18.81
N GLN A 214 6.02 10.85 -19.85
CA GLN A 214 7.03 11.34 -20.81
C GLN A 214 8.10 12.20 -20.13
N SER A 215 7.74 13.02 -19.14
CA SER A 215 8.69 13.80 -18.35
C SER A 215 9.75 12.96 -17.64
N PHE A 216 9.43 11.72 -17.25
CA PHE A 216 10.42 10.79 -16.68
C PHE A 216 11.42 10.34 -17.74
N TYR A 217 10.92 9.86 -18.88
CA TYR A 217 11.78 9.34 -19.96
C TYR A 217 12.66 10.43 -20.61
N ASP A 218 12.21 11.67 -20.65
CA ASP A 218 13.00 12.79 -21.14
C ASP A 218 14.16 13.12 -20.19
N ARG A 219 13.97 12.96 -18.88
CA ARG A 219 15.03 13.20 -17.88
C ARG A 219 16.14 12.15 -17.88
N ILE A 220 15.83 10.89 -18.14
CA ILE A 220 16.85 9.84 -18.16
C ILE A 220 17.64 9.81 -19.50
N LYS A 221 17.18 10.55 -20.53
CA LYS A 221 17.88 10.69 -21.82
C LYS A 221 18.78 11.91 -21.87
N SER A 222 18.63 12.85 -20.90
CA SER A 222 19.43 14.07 -20.79
C SER A 222 20.65 13.88 -19.89
#